data_b7fd4887362cb5310489f913bd4acb4d
#
_entry.id   b7fd4887362cb5310489f913bd4acb4d
#
_cell.length_a   1.000
_cell.length_b   1.000
_cell.length_c   1.000
_cell.angle_alpha   90.00
_cell.angle_beta   90.00
_cell.angle_gamma   90.00
#
_symmetry.space_group_name_H-M   'P 1'
#
loop_
_entity.id
_entity.type
_entity.pdbx_description
1 polymer ?
#
loop_
_entity_poly.entity_id
_entity_poly.type
_entity_poly.pdbx_seq_one_letter_code
_entity_poly.pdbx_strand_id
1 'polypeptide(L)'
;MPVRIRLQRHGRRKAPFYHIVVADSRSPRDGKFIEKLGTYNPMTNPATIDLDRMAAYEWLTKGAQPSNTARAILRAKGVMYYKHLMRGVQKGALTQEQASEKWIAFVESKEGAVEARRQAEIAKKADFYKAVSGVVPEIKQPEPEVVEEAPAEEAAPEATAEEAADAPAEEAPAADAPAEEKEG
;
A
#
# COMPACT_ATOMS: atom_id res chain seq x y z
N MET A 1 22.43 -2.58 6.14
CA MET A 1 22.04 -1.45 7.00
C MET A 1 20.68 -1.77 7.63
N PRO A 2 20.46 -1.56 8.93
CA PRO A 2 19.17 -1.85 9.54
C PRO A 2 18.14 -0.81 9.09
N VAL A 3 17.11 -1.27 8.38
CA VAL A 3 15.99 -0.45 7.90
C VAL A 3 14.86 -0.52 8.91
N ARG A 4 14.23 0.61 9.21
CA ARG A 4 13.10 0.70 10.15
C ARG A 4 11.88 1.32 9.51
N ILE A 5 10.70 0.78 9.87
CA ILE A 5 9.40 1.41 9.58
C ILE A 5 9.04 2.25 10.81
N ARG A 6 8.92 3.56 10.62
CA ARG A 6 8.67 4.51 11.71
C ARG A 6 7.74 5.65 11.29
N LEU A 7 7.29 6.40 12.28
CA LEU A 7 6.50 7.61 12.07
C LEU A 7 7.43 8.82 11.97
N GLN A 8 7.26 9.60 10.93
CA GLN A 8 7.86 10.91 10.73
C GLN A 8 6.81 11.97 11.04
N ARG A 9 7.15 12.95 11.88
CA ARG A 9 6.19 13.96 12.32
C ARG A 9 6.15 15.12 11.33
N HIS A 10 4.95 15.44 10.90
CA HIS A 10 4.62 16.61 10.09
C HIS A 10 3.49 17.41 10.78
N GLY A 11 2.99 18.43 10.09
CA GLY A 11 1.94 19.28 10.62
C GLY A 11 2.45 20.38 11.54
N ARG A 12 1.53 21.22 11.99
CA ARG A 12 1.82 22.39 12.82
C ARG A 12 1.85 22.04 14.32
N ARG A 13 2.23 23.00 15.15
CA ARG A 13 2.16 22.90 16.62
C ARG A 13 0.70 22.64 17.03
N LYS A 14 0.46 21.70 17.94
CA LYS A 14 -0.86 21.24 18.44
C LYS A 14 -1.73 20.49 17.42
N ALA A 15 -1.33 20.35 16.14
CA ALA A 15 -2.02 19.56 15.12
C ALA A 15 -1.02 18.61 14.43
N PRO A 16 -0.60 17.51 15.11
CA PRO A 16 0.36 16.56 14.55
C PRO A 16 -0.29 15.75 13.42
N PHE A 17 0.49 15.54 12.37
CA PHE A 17 0.20 14.63 11.28
C PHE A 17 1.45 13.77 11.05
N TYR A 18 1.28 12.50 10.76
CA TYR A 18 2.42 11.60 10.64
C TYR A 18 2.44 10.91 9.29
N HIS A 19 3.64 10.82 8.71
CA HIS A 19 3.91 9.91 7.61
C HIS A 19 4.46 8.59 8.17
N ILE A 20 3.98 7.49 7.64
CA ILE A 20 4.53 6.16 7.90
C ILE A 20 5.59 5.94 6.84
N VAL A 21 6.86 5.86 7.26
CA VAL A 21 7.99 5.82 6.33
C VAL A 21 8.94 4.68 6.64
N VAL A 22 9.63 4.25 5.61
CA VAL A 22 10.76 3.33 5.66
C VAL A 22 12.03 4.17 5.63
N ALA A 23 12.86 4.05 6.64
CA ALA A 23 14.08 4.84 6.73
C ALA A 23 15.24 4.04 7.34
N ASP A 24 16.47 4.46 7.08
CA ASP A 24 17.65 3.94 7.80
C ASP A 24 17.53 4.27 9.29
N SER A 25 17.95 3.33 10.13
CA SER A 25 17.92 3.51 11.58
C SER A 25 18.79 4.66 12.09
N ARG A 26 19.81 5.03 11.34
CA ARG A 26 20.76 6.13 11.65
C ARG A 26 20.23 7.51 11.28
N SER A 27 19.27 7.59 10.35
CA SER A 27 18.67 8.86 9.93
C SER A 27 17.89 9.51 11.06
N PRO A 28 17.91 10.84 11.21
CA PRO A 28 17.06 11.55 12.19
C PRO A 28 15.58 11.29 11.89
N ARG A 29 14.71 11.49 12.90
CA ARG A 29 13.28 11.15 12.81
C ARG A 29 12.60 11.76 11.59
N ASP A 30 12.80 13.05 11.36
CA ASP A 30 12.14 13.84 10.29
C ASP A 30 13.09 14.06 9.08
N GLY A 31 14.17 13.27 8.98
CA GLY A 31 15.16 13.34 7.90
C GLY A 31 14.80 12.51 6.67
N LYS A 32 15.85 12.19 5.90
CA LYS A 32 15.71 11.40 4.67
C LYS A 32 15.09 10.03 4.95
N PHE A 33 14.12 9.66 4.16
CA PHE A 33 13.49 8.34 4.15
C PHE A 33 13.68 7.67 2.78
N ILE A 34 13.49 6.36 2.73
CA ILE A 34 13.61 5.56 1.51
C ILE A 34 12.28 5.58 0.76
N GLU A 35 11.19 5.29 1.49
CA GLU A 35 9.84 5.19 0.91
C GLU A 35 8.79 5.62 1.93
N LYS A 36 7.70 6.22 1.44
CA LYS A 36 6.52 6.58 2.23
C LYS A 36 5.45 5.52 2.00
N LEU A 37 5.09 4.80 3.06
CA LEU A 37 4.07 3.74 3.02
C LEU A 37 2.65 4.27 3.23
N GLY A 38 2.51 5.47 3.79
CA GLY A 38 1.19 6.00 4.07
C GLY A 38 1.17 7.17 5.05
N THR A 39 -0.03 7.46 5.56
CA THR A 39 -0.27 8.55 6.49
C THR A 39 -1.03 8.10 7.73
N TYR A 40 -0.82 8.81 8.84
CA TYR A 40 -1.51 8.61 10.10
C TYR A 40 -1.93 9.95 10.69
N ASN A 41 -3.23 10.15 10.84
CA ASN A 41 -3.80 11.34 11.45
C ASN A 41 -4.45 10.98 12.80
N PRO A 42 -3.85 11.37 13.93
CA PRO A 42 -4.41 11.14 15.25
C PRO A 42 -5.47 12.15 15.67
N MET A 43 -5.64 13.24 14.90
CA MET A 43 -6.58 14.33 15.27
C MET A 43 -8.03 13.96 15.00
N THR A 44 -8.29 12.97 14.18
CA THR A 44 -9.62 12.43 13.92
C THR A 44 -9.99 11.37 14.95
N ASN A 45 -11.26 11.27 15.28
CA ASN A 45 -11.78 10.20 16.14
C ASN A 45 -12.87 9.41 15.36
N PRO A 46 -12.61 8.16 15.03
CA PRO A 46 -11.37 7.40 15.18
C PRO A 46 -10.22 7.92 14.30
N ALA A 47 -8.97 7.65 14.71
CA ALA A 47 -7.77 8.07 13.98
C ALA A 47 -7.78 7.54 12.54
N THR A 48 -7.49 8.41 11.57
CA THR A 48 -7.43 8.04 10.15
C THR A 48 -6.06 7.47 9.83
N ILE A 49 -6.06 6.29 9.23
CA ILE A 49 -4.86 5.59 8.80
C ILE A 49 -5.04 5.21 7.32
N ASP A 50 -4.23 5.82 6.49
CA ASP A 50 -4.08 5.45 5.10
C ASP A 50 -2.72 4.75 4.93
N LEU A 51 -2.71 3.54 4.40
CA LEU A 51 -1.51 2.69 4.35
C LEU A 51 -1.57 1.75 3.15
N ASP A 52 -0.50 1.77 2.35
CA ASP A 52 -0.25 0.72 1.38
C ASP A 52 0.16 -0.57 2.10
N ARG A 53 -0.77 -1.54 2.09
CA ARG A 53 -0.60 -2.81 2.80
C ARG A 53 0.43 -3.71 2.14
N MET A 54 0.51 -3.68 0.80
CA MET A 54 1.39 -4.56 0.04
C MET A 54 2.84 -4.07 0.12
N ALA A 55 3.09 -2.79 -0.10
CA ALA A 55 4.41 -2.20 0.08
C ALA A 55 4.94 -2.41 1.52
N ALA A 56 4.08 -2.22 2.52
CA ALA A 56 4.44 -2.48 3.91
C ALA A 56 4.79 -3.95 4.18
N TYR A 57 4.07 -4.89 3.57
CA TYR A 57 4.38 -6.32 3.66
C TYR A 57 5.73 -6.67 3.03
N GLU A 58 6.01 -6.13 1.83
CA GLU A 58 7.29 -6.35 1.16
C GLU A 58 8.47 -5.89 2.02
N TRP A 59 8.40 -4.69 2.59
CA TRP A 59 9.45 -4.19 3.47
C TRP A 59 9.63 -5.04 4.72
N LEU A 60 8.53 -5.55 5.30
CA LEU A 60 8.61 -6.49 6.41
C LEU A 60 9.25 -7.82 6.01
N THR A 61 9.06 -8.27 4.78
CA THR A 61 9.67 -9.50 4.24
C THR A 61 11.15 -9.27 3.95
N LYS A 62 11.51 -8.10 3.42
CA LYS A 62 12.92 -7.66 3.22
C LYS A 62 13.67 -7.45 4.55
N GLY A 63 12.97 -7.51 5.70
CA GLY A 63 13.58 -7.46 7.02
C GLY A 63 13.50 -6.11 7.72
N ALA A 64 12.73 -5.15 7.23
CA ALA A 64 12.51 -3.88 7.91
C ALA A 64 11.85 -4.08 9.28
N GLN A 65 12.38 -3.42 10.31
CA GLN A 65 11.89 -3.53 11.68
C GLN A 65 10.92 -2.39 12.01
N PRO A 66 9.64 -2.67 12.30
CA PRO A 66 8.71 -1.63 12.69
C PRO A 66 8.96 -1.16 14.13
N SER A 67 8.85 0.15 14.37
CA SER A 67 8.77 0.72 15.71
C SER A 67 7.50 0.23 16.42
N ASN A 68 7.42 0.34 17.75
CA ASN A 68 6.27 -0.17 18.50
C ASN A 68 4.94 0.44 18.01
N THR A 69 4.90 1.75 17.79
CA THR A 69 3.71 2.45 17.28
C THR A 69 3.38 2.04 15.84
N ALA A 70 4.39 1.98 14.95
CA ALA A 70 4.19 1.50 13.58
C ALA A 70 3.67 0.05 13.56
N ARG A 71 4.19 -0.81 14.43
CA ARG A 71 3.72 -2.20 14.57
C ARG A 71 2.25 -2.27 14.99
N ALA A 72 1.80 -1.39 15.90
CA ALA A 72 0.40 -1.32 16.28
C ALA A 72 -0.50 -0.91 15.10
N ILE A 73 -0.08 0.09 14.31
CA ILE A 73 -0.77 0.53 13.10
C ILE A 73 -0.83 -0.59 12.05
N LEU A 74 0.30 -1.24 11.77
CA LEU A 74 0.39 -2.36 10.82
C LEU A 74 -0.47 -3.56 11.26
N ARG A 75 -0.59 -3.79 12.57
CA ARG A 75 -1.48 -4.81 13.12
C ARG A 75 -2.95 -4.44 12.93
N ALA A 76 -3.31 -3.19 13.18
CA ALA A 76 -4.67 -2.69 12.99
C ALA A 76 -5.13 -2.80 11.52
N LYS A 77 -4.24 -2.53 10.58
CA LYS A 77 -4.49 -2.64 9.13
C LYS A 77 -4.32 -4.06 8.55
N GLY A 78 -3.98 -5.05 9.39
CA GLY A 78 -3.91 -6.46 9.01
C GLY A 78 -2.62 -6.91 8.33
N VAL A 79 -1.61 -6.04 8.14
CA VAL A 79 -0.34 -6.38 7.46
C VAL A 79 0.44 -7.44 8.25
N MET A 80 0.48 -7.31 9.58
CA MET A 80 1.16 -8.31 10.43
C MET A 80 0.48 -9.67 10.38
N TYR A 81 -0.86 -9.70 10.24
CA TYR A 81 -1.62 -10.95 10.09
C TYR A 81 -1.36 -11.57 8.73
N TYR A 82 -1.36 -10.78 7.67
CA TYR A 82 -0.99 -11.25 6.33
C TYR A 82 0.40 -11.90 6.30
N LYS A 83 1.40 -11.25 6.92
CA LYS A 83 2.74 -11.84 7.05
C LYS A 83 2.72 -13.19 7.78
N HIS A 84 1.87 -13.34 8.80
CA HIS A 84 1.72 -14.60 9.54
C HIS A 84 1.11 -15.69 8.66
N LEU A 85 0.05 -15.38 7.91
CA LEU A 85 -0.60 -16.32 6.99
C LEU A 85 0.33 -16.77 5.87
N MET A 86 1.04 -15.84 5.23
CA MET A 86 2.01 -16.16 4.17
C MET A 86 3.17 -17.04 4.68
N ARG A 87 3.58 -16.86 5.93
CA ARG A 87 4.52 -17.79 6.56
C ARG A 87 3.91 -19.17 6.76
N GLY A 88 2.61 -19.28 7.03
CA GLY A 88 1.86 -20.54 7.09
C GLY A 88 1.84 -21.25 5.74
N VAL A 89 1.64 -20.50 4.66
CA VAL A 89 1.68 -21.03 3.28
C VAL A 89 3.09 -21.56 2.94
N GLN A 90 4.13 -20.79 3.26
CA GLN A 90 5.51 -21.22 3.06
C GLN A 90 5.89 -22.51 3.80
N LYS A 91 5.26 -22.77 4.97
CA LYS A 91 5.44 -24.00 5.76
C LYS A 91 4.52 -25.15 5.33
N GLY A 92 3.66 -24.93 4.33
CA GLY A 92 2.71 -25.95 3.86
C GLY A 92 1.51 -26.20 4.77
N ALA A 93 1.28 -25.33 5.80
CA ALA A 93 0.17 -25.50 6.73
C ALA A 93 -1.17 -24.94 6.20
N LEU A 94 -1.12 -24.07 5.20
CA LEU A 94 -2.29 -23.41 4.59
C LEU A 94 -2.09 -23.34 3.07
N THR A 95 -3.19 -23.38 2.31
CA THR A 95 -3.17 -23.03 0.90
C THR A 95 -3.20 -21.50 0.74
N GLN A 96 -2.78 -21.01 -0.41
CA GLN A 96 -2.76 -19.57 -0.68
C GLN A 96 -4.19 -18.97 -0.68
N GLU A 97 -5.16 -19.72 -1.22
CA GLU A 97 -6.57 -19.33 -1.24
C GLU A 97 -7.13 -19.16 0.17
N GLN A 98 -6.93 -20.15 1.04
CA GLN A 98 -7.34 -20.09 2.44
C GLN A 98 -6.68 -18.94 3.22
N ALA A 99 -5.45 -18.60 2.87
CA ALA A 99 -4.76 -17.47 3.49
C ALA A 99 -5.38 -16.14 3.06
N SER A 100 -5.71 -15.97 1.77
CA SER A 100 -6.36 -14.77 1.26
C SER A 100 -7.76 -14.58 1.84
N GLU A 101 -8.59 -15.61 1.88
CA GLU A 101 -9.92 -15.57 2.49
C GLU A 101 -9.88 -15.14 3.97
N LYS A 102 -9.01 -15.76 4.76
CA LYS A 102 -8.83 -15.41 6.18
C LYS A 102 -8.36 -13.99 6.38
N TRP A 103 -7.51 -13.50 5.48
CA TRP A 103 -7.04 -12.13 5.55
C TRP A 103 -8.13 -11.12 5.19
N ILE A 104 -8.90 -11.35 4.14
CA ILE A 104 -10.03 -10.52 3.73
C ILE A 104 -11.05 -10.43 4.87
N ALA A 105 -11.50 -11.56 5.41
CA ALA A 105 -12.43 -11.60 6.53
C ALA A 105 -11.91 -10.83 7.77
N PHE A 106 -10.61 -10.90 8.05
CA PHE A 106 -10.00 -10.13 9.13
C PHE A 106 -10.04 -8.63 8.87
N VAL A 107 -9.71 -8.20 7.64
CA VAL A 107 -9.70 -6.79 7.24
C VAL A 107 -11.12 -6.21 7.33
N GLU A 108 -12.11 -6.88 6.77
CA GLU A 108 -13.53 -6.48 6.82
C GLU A 108 -14.02 -6.32 8.26
N SER A 109 -13.72 -7.30 9.13
CA SER A 109 -14.04 -7.21 10.56
C SER A 109 -13.43 -6.00 11.24
N LYS A 110 -12.21 -5.62 10.88
CA LYS A 110 -11.53 -4.44 11.44
C LYS A 110 -12.08 -3.13 10.89
N GLU A 111 -12.36 -3.09 9.61
CA GLU A 111 -12.95 -1.91 8.96
C GLU A 111 -14.37 -1.66 9.47
N GLY A 112 -15.21 -2.69 9.56
CA GLY A 112 -16.54 -2.59 10.17
C GLY A 112 -16.50 -2.12 11.64
N ALA A 113 -15.52 -2.56 12.42
CA ALA A 113 -15.35 -2.08 13.80
C ALA A 113 -14.92 -0.61 13.87
N VAL A 114 -14.13 -0.12 12.89
CA VAL A 114 -13.75 1.30 12.80
C VAL A 114 -14.94 2.15 12.37
N GLU A 115 -15.72 1.69 11.40
CA GLU A 115 -16.94 2.36 10.94
C GLU A 115 -18.00 2.46 12.04
N ALA A 116 -18.23 1.38 12.77
CA ALA A 116 -19.14 1.38 13.92
C ALA A 116 -18.72 2.41 14.98
N ARG A 117 -17.41 2.52 15.27
CA ARG A 117 -16.88 3.55 16.16
C ARG A 117 -17.10 4.95 15.60
N ARG A 118 -16.89 5.15 14.30
CA ARG A 118 -17.12 6.43 13.63
C ARG A 118 -18.56 6.87 13.74
N GLN A 119 -19.51 5.96 13.48
CA GLN A 119 -20.94 6.24 13.63
C GLN A 119 -21.32 6.56 15.08
N ALA A 120 -20.79 5.81 16.04
CA ALA A 120 -21.02 6.07 17.46
C ALA A 120 -20.49 7.45 17.90
N GLU A 121 -19.34 7.88 17.39
CA GLU A 121 -18.79 9.22 17.68
C GLU A 121 -19.59 10.35 17.02
N ILE A 122 -20.11 10.12 15.81
CA ILE A 122 -21.01 11.06 15.13
C ILE A 122 -22.31 11.20 15.93
N ALA A 123 -22.91 10.08 16.37
CA ALA A 123 -24.11 10.09 17.19
C ALA A 123 -23.91 10.84 18.51
N LYS A 124 -22.82 10.56 19.24
CA LYS A 124 -22.47 11.28 20.48
C LYS A 124 -22.33 12.79 20.28
N LYS A 125 -21.70 13.20 19.16
CA LYS A 125 -21.57 14.61 18.82
C LYS A 125 -22.93 15.24 18.52
N ALA A 126 -23.78 14.55 17.75
CA ALA A 126 -25.13 15.02 17.44
C ALA A 126 -25.98 15.19 18.72
N ASP A 127 -25.94 14.21 19.64
CA ASP A 127 -26.63 14.28 20.93
C ASP A 127 -26.11 15.42 21.79
N PHE A 128 -24.79 15.63 21.83
CA PHE A 128 -24.21 16.79 22.54
C PHE A 128 -24.69 18.13 21.96
N TYR A 129 -24.68 18.31 20.65
CA TYR A 129 -25.17 19.55 20.01
C TYR A 129 -26.66 19.74 20.22
N LYS A 130 -27.45 18.67 20.17
CA LYS A 130 -28.89 18.73 20.48
C LYS A 130 -29.14 19.18 21.92
N ALA A 131 -28.34 18.71 22.87
CA ALA A 131 -28.46 19.06 24.27
C ALA A 131 -28.04 20.54 24.56
N VAL A 132 -27.04 21.05 23.80
CA VAL A 132 -26.47 22.41 24.04
C VAL A 132 -27.18 23.49 23.24
N SER A 133 -27.51 23.26 22.00
CA SER A 133 -28.04 24.30 21.08
C SER A 133 -29.46 24.04 20.57
N GLY A 134 -30.08 22.90 20.89
CA GLY A 134 -31.41 22.54 20.39
C GLY A 134 -31.47 22.29 18.87
N VAL A 135 -30.38 22.52 18.16
CA VAL A 135 -30.27 22.36 16.70
C VAL A 135 -29.27 21.24 16.42
N VAL A 136 -29.67 20.26 15.64
CA VAL A 136 -28.77 19.20 15.14
C VAL A 136 -28.05 19.74 13.91
N PRO A 137 -26.74 20.04 13.95
CA PRO A 137 -26.04 20.42 12.74
C PRO A 137 -26.05 19.21 11.79
N GLU A 138 -26.41 19.44 10.54
CA GLU A 138 -26.26 18.45 9.47
C GLU A 138 -24.76 18.15 9.31
N ILE A 139 -24.31 17.07 9.94
CA ILE A 139 -22.93 16.59 9.80
C ILE A 139 -22.87 15.94 8.43
N LYS A 140 -22.43 16.69 7.40
CA LYS A 140 -22.13 16.11 6.10
C LYS A 140 -21.14 14.98 6.31
N GLN A 141 -21.61 13.76 6.11
CA GLN A 141 -20.72 12.61 5.97
C GLN A 141 -19.88 12.88 4.72
N PRO A 142 -18.57 12.73 4.76
CA PRO A 142 -17.81 12.69 3.51
C PRO A 142 -18.38 11.51 2.72
N GLU A 143 -19.04 11.80 1.62
CA GLU A 143 -19.45 10.79 0.65
C GLU A 143 -18.21 9.97 0.31
N PRO A 144 -18.32 8.63 0.28
CA PRO A 144 -17.24 7.84 -0.29
C PRO A 144 -17.07 8.33 -1.72
N GLU A 145 -15.90 8.87 -2.04
CA GLU A 145 -15.53 9.12 -3.44
C GLU A 145 -15.66 7.78 -4.15
N VAL A 146 -16.78 7.61 -4.82
CA VAL A 146 -16.94 6.57 -5.83
C VAL A 146 -15.94 6.97 -6.90
N VAL A 147 -14.82 6.28 -6.94
CA VAL A 147 -13.91 6.31 -8.08
C VAL A 147 -14.74 5.75 -9.23
N GLU A 148 -15.32 6.66 -10.01
CA GLU A 148 -15.97 6.34 -11.27
C GLU A 148 -14.86 5.77 -12.16
N GLU A 149 -14.85 4.44 -12.24
CA GLU A 149 -14.08 3.72 -13.24
C GLU A 149 -14.55 4.23 -14.60
N ALA A 150 -13.75 5.09 -15.23
CA ALA A 150 -13.96 5.51 -16.59
C ALA A 150 -14.00 4.24 -17.46
N PRO A 151 -15.03 4.05 -18.28
CA PRO A 151 -15.09 2.90 -19.18
C PRO A 151 -13.91 2.97 -20.14
N ALA A 152 -13.10 1.92 -20.13
CA ALA A 152 -12.07 1.70 -21.13
C ALA A 152 -12.76 1.64 -22.49
N GLU A 153 -12.57 2.67 -23.28
CA GLU A 153 -12.99 2.75 -24.66
C GLU A 153 -12.18 1.74 -25.47
N GLU A 154 -12.91 0.73 -25.92
CA GLU A 154 -12.48 -0.35 -26.78
C GLU A 154 -12.16 0.25 -28.14
N ALA A 155 -10.88 0.50 -28.41
CA ALA A 155 -10.39 0.82 -29.74
C ALA A 155 -9.88 -0.46 -30.40
N ALA A 156 -10.72 -1.09 -31.18
CA ALA A 156 -10.34 -2.12 -32.13
C ALA A 156 -9.42 -1.53 -33.22
N PRO A 157 -8.38 -2.24 -33.66
CA PRO A 157 -7.63 -1.85 -34.83
C PRO A 157 -8.31 -2.42 -36.08
N GLU A 158 -8.90 -1.55 -36.90
CA GLU A 158 -9.23 -1.87 -38.26
C GLU A 158 -7.96 -2.04 -39.12
N ALA A 159 -7.89 -3.22 -39.70
CA ALA A 159 -6.93 -3.57 -40.73
C ALA A 159 -7.20 -2.82 -42.02
N THR A 160 -6.20 -2.21 -42.61
CA THR A 160 -6.14 -2.02 -44.06
C THR A 160 -4.78 -2.48 -44.56
N ALA A 161 -4.88 -3.50 -45.40
CA ALA A 161 -3.84 -4.03 -46.25
C ALA A 161 -3.62 -3.10 -47.49
N GLU A 162 -2.48 -3.23 -48.05
CA GLU A 162 -1.96 -2.93 -49.40
C GLU A 162 -0.71 -2.03 -49.31
N GLU A 163 0.36 -2.26 -49.99
CA GLU A 163 0.76 -3.04 -51.13
C GLU A 163 2.31 -3.07 -51.25
N ALA A 164 2.81 -4.19 -51.64
CA ALA A 164 3.82 -4.49 -52.62
C ALA A 164 5.28 -3.96 -52.51
N ALA A 165 6.14 -4.96 -52.54
CA ALA A 165 7.32 -5.14 -53.40
C ALA A 165 8.53 -4.21 -53.22
N ASP A 166 9.65 -4.70 -52.82
CA ASP A 166 10.74 -5.10 -53.71
C ASP A 166 11.94 -5.65 -52.90
N ALA A 167 12.40 -6.83 -53.22
CA ALA A 167 13.71 -7.35 -52.88
C ALA A 167 14.68 -7.00 -54.05
N PRO A 168 16.00 -6.99 -53.90
CA PRO A 168 16.75 -8.24 -53.75
C PRO A 168 18.05 -8.20 -52.91
N ALA A 169 18.36 -9.34 -52.41
CA ALA A 169 19.55 -10.16 -52.37
C ALA A 169 20.97 -9.53 -52.51
N GLU A 170 21.86 -10.11 -51.79
CA GLU A 170 23.28 -10.42 -52.02
C GLU A 170 24.10 -9.95 -50.83
N GLU A 171 24.97 -10.67 -50.18
CA GLU A 171 25.77 -11.86 -50.47
C GLU A 171 26.55 -12.15 -49.15
N ALA A 172 26.62 -13.39 -48.73
CA ALA A 172 27.65 -13.85 -47.81
C ALA A 172 28.90 -14.22 -48.66
N PRO A 173 30.12 -14.20 -48.10
CA PRO A 173 30.64 -15.46 -47.58
C PRO A 173 31.59 -15.33 -46.36
N ALA A 174 31.53 -16.28 -45.47
CA ALA A 174 32.42 -17.42 -45.23
C ALA A 174 33.86 -17.14 -44.73
N ALA A 175 34.11 -17.82 -43.60
CA ALA A 175 35.33 -18.52 -43.20
C ALA A 175 36.58 -17.69 -42.80
N ASP A 176 37.09 -17.89 -41.61
CA ASP A 176 38.17 -18.85 -41.35
C ASP A 176 38.58 -18.80 -39.87
N ALA A 177 38.65 -19.94 -39.24
CA ALA A 177 39.47 -20.18 -38.07
C ALA A 177 40.82 -20.71 -38.58
N PRO A 178 41.94 -20.68 -37.87
CA PRO A 178 42.19 -21.59 -36.75
C PRO A 178 43.17 -21.11 -35.65
N ALA A 179 43.03 -21.78 -34.51
CA ALA A 179 43.99 -22.38 -33.58
C ALA A 179 45.46 -21.85 -33.51
N GLU A 180 45.96 -21.74 -32.33
CA GLU A 180 47.07 -22.44 -31.64
C GLU A 180 47.67 -21.62 -30.51
N GLU A 181 47.57 -22.18 -29.33
CA GLU A 181 48.63 -22.65 -28.44
C GLU A 181 49.83 -21.73 -28.14
N LYS A 182 50.03 -21.44 -26.88
CA LYS A 182 51.13 -21.88 -26.01
C LYS A 182 51.43 -20.89 -24.89
N GLU A 183 51.43 -21.46 -23.70
CA GLU A 183 52.44 -21.42 -22.64
C GLU A 183 53.24 -20.14 -22.36
N GLY A 184 53.24 -19.77 -21.10
CA GLY A 184 54.12 -18.88 -20.37
C GLY A 184 53.61 -18.69 -18.95
#